data_cf2eb1b6ae9c5506bd2c06e2db44e355
#
_entry.id   cf2eb1b6ae9c5506bd2c06e2db44e355
#
_cell.length_a   1.000
_cell.length_b   1.000
_cell.length_c   1.000
_cell.angle_alpha   90.00
_cell.angle_beta   90.00
_cell.angle_gamma   90.00
#
_symmetry.space_group_name_H-M   'P 1'
#
loop_
_entity.id
_entity.type
_entity.pdbx_description
1 polymer ?
#
loop_
_entity_poly.entity_id
_entity_poly.type
_entity_poly.pdbx_seq_one_letter_code
_entity_poly.pdbx_strand_id
1 'polypeptide(L)'
;VCDGSYKDHFGTAGFVLQDGNNAQDRITGANVTPGHTDDMNPYRSELGGILAVVIVTEALVAFHDIQAGVIELGCDCESGITAIFEHTYDLPKQPHHDLIHEIRQRMATSTLTWTFRHVRGHQDKHTSYHLLDMWGKLNVEMDSLAKVYWNETHATVAPFYIPSTFGWSLWTTTRKLSSWD
;
A
#
# COMPACT_ATOMS: atom_id res chain seq x y z
N VAL A 1 8.85 -0.59 -3.08
CA VAL A 1 8.71 0.42 -2.00
C VAL A 1 7.42 1.17 -2.21
N CYS A 2 6.73 1.52 -1.12
CA CYS A 2 5.56 2.40 -1.15
C CYS A 2 5.63 3.40 0.01
N ASP A 3 4.88 4.48 -0.12
CA ASP A 3 4.74 5.53 0.88
C ASP A 3 3.35 6.18 0.74
N GLY A 4 2.74 6.55 1.86
CA GLY A 4 1.41 7.13 1.93
C GLY A 4 1.44 8.65 2.14
N SER A 5 0.44 9.35 1.62
CA SER A 5 0.22 10.76 1.89
C SER A 5 -1.24 11.00 2.29
N TYR A 6 -1.43 11.79 3.33
CA TYR A 6 -2.76 12.12 3.84
C TYR A 6 -2.86 13.60 4.14
N LYS A 7 -3.95 14.20 3.67
CA LYS A 7 -4.31 15.58 3.99
C LYS A 7 -5.81 15.79 3.70
N ASP A 8 -6.48 16.61 4.51
CA ASP A 8 -7.87 17.05 4.30
C ASP A 8 -8.86 15.87 4.05
N HIS A 9 -8.76 14.81 4.87
CA HIS A 9 -9.58 13.60 4.77
C HIS A 9 -9.45 12.83 3.46
N PHE A 10 -8.38 13.06 2.72
CA PHE A 10 -8.08 12.37 1.47
C PHE A 10 -6.67 11.75 1.52
N GLY A 11 -6.60 10.47 1.21
CA GLY A 11 -5.37 9.70 1.21
C GLY A 11 -4.94 9.29 -0.19
N THR A 12 -3.65 9.33 -0.43
CA THR A 12 -3.01 8.81 -1.64
C THR A 12 -1.77 8.00 -1.25
N ALA A 13 -1.27 7.19 -2.17
CA ALA A 13 0.00 6.53 -2.00
C ALA A 13 0.77 6.49 -3.31
N GLY A 14 2.08 6.51 -3.21
CA GLY A 14 3.00 6.22 -4.30
C GLY A 14 3.65 4.85 -4.12
N PHE A 15 3.97 4.18 -5.21
CA PHE A 15 4.69 2.91 -5.16
C PHE A 15 5.65 2.74 -6.33
N VAL A 16 6.68 1.93 -6.11
CA VAL A 16 7.61 1.48 -7.12
C VAL A 16 7.89 -0.01 -6.96
N LEU A 17 7.81 -0.75 -8.06
CA LEU A 17 8.35 -2.09 -8.21
C LEU A 17 9.63 -1.96 -9.04
N GLN A 18 10.72 -2.50 -8.54
CA GLN A 18 12.03 -2.40 -9.18
C GLN A 18 12.75 -3.75 -9.10
N ASP A 19 13.40 -4.13 -10.19
CA ASP A 19 14.34 -5.26 -10.15
C ASP A 19 15.54 -4.92 -9.25
N GLY A 20 15.84 -5.80 -8.31
CA GLY A 20 16.97 -5.64 -7.40
C GLY A 20 18.33 -5.61 -8.11
N ASN A 21 18.42 -6.15 -9.33
CA ASN A 21 19.64 -6.21 -10.13
C ASN A 21 19.75 -5.06 -11.16
N ASN A 22 18.63 -4.46 -11.55
CA ASN A 22 18.60 -3.40 -12.54
C ASN A 22 17.64 -2.27 -12.13
N ALA A 23 18.19 -1.19 -11.62
CA ALA A 23 17.43 -0.03 -11.18
C ALA A 23 16.64 0.68 -12.31
N GLN A 24 16.92 0.38 -13.57
CA GLN A 24 16.19 0.95 -14.71
C GLN A 24 14.90 0.16 -15.02
N ASP A 25 14.85 -1.11 -14.64
CA ASP A 25 13.67 -1.95 -14.81
C ASP A 25 12.73 -1.73 -13.63
N ARG A 26 11.90 -0.69 -13.74
CA ARG A 26 10.98 -0.31 -12.68
C ARG A 26 9.60 0.11 -13.21
N ILE A 27 8.59 -0.18 -12.42
CA ILE A 27 7.22 0.28 -12.61
C ILE A 27 6.88 1.20 -11.44
N THR A 28 6.45 2.41 -11.73
CA THR A 28 6.03 3.39 -10.74
C THR A 28 4.55 3.70 -10.91
N GLY A 29 3.85 3.89 -9.82
CA GLY A 29 2.44 4.28 -9.86
C GLY A 29 2.00 5.00 -8.60
N ALA A 30 0.81 5.57 -8.67
CA ALA A 30 0.15 6.18 -7.53
C ALA A 30 -1.33 5.78 -7.52
N ASN A 31 -1.93 5.78 -6.34
CA ASN A 31 -3.34 5.47 -6.16
C ASN A 31 -3.98 6.36 -5.09
N VAL A 32 -5.30 6.50 -5.20
CA VAL A 32 -6.12 7.01 -4.11
C VAL A 32 -6.29 5.90 -3.08
N THR A 33 -6.19 6.25 -1.81
CA THR A 33 -6.41 5.28 -0.72
C THR A 33 -7.89 4.88 -0.68
N PRO A 34 -8.21 3.58 -0.67
CA PRO A 34 -9.59 3.12 -0.59
C PRO A 34 -10.22 3.39 0.78
N GLY A 35 -11.48 3.75 0.81
CA GLY A 35 -12.28 3.92 2.04
C GLY A 35 -13.10 5.19 2.07
N HIS A 36 -13.87 5.36 3.15
CA HIS A 36 -14.65 6.58 3.38
C HIS A 36 -13.77 7.69 3.97
N THR A 37 -14.15 8.94 3.75
CA THR A 37 -13.43 10.11 4.26
C THR A 37 -13.26 10.11 5.79
N ASP A 38 -14.24 9.56 6.52
CA ASP A 38 -14.19 9.45 7.99
C ASP A 38 -13.17 8.41 8.49
N ASP A 39 -12.83 7.43 7.65
CA ASP A 39 -11.87 6.38 7.96
C ASP A 39 -10.44 6.76 7.53
N MET A 40 -10.29 7.86 6.77
CA MET A 40 -9.00 8.29 6.24
C MET A 40 -8.09 8.84 7.32
N ASN A 41 -6.86 8.37 7.30
CA ASN A 41 -5.77 8.87 8.14
C ASN A 41 -4.42 8.46 7.50
N PRO A 42 -3.29 8.96 8.04
CA PRO A 42 -1.97 8.60 7.51
C PRO A 42 -1.73 7.10 7.44
N TYR A 43 -2.05 6.37 8.51
CA TYR A 43 -1.85 4.92 8.58
C TYR A 43 -2.63 4.17 7.47
N ARG A 44 -3.88 4.57 7.20
CA ARG A 44 -4.66 3.99 6.12
C ARG A 44 -4.04 4.26 4.74
N SER A 45 -3.43 5.43 4.55
CA SER A 45 -2.74 5.77 3.30
C SER A 45 -1.53 4.87 3.06
N GLU A 46 -0.76 4.57 4.11
CA GLU A 46 0.34 3.60 4.05
C GLU A 46 -0.15 2.20 3.64
N LEU A 47 -1.21 1.71 4.29
CA LEU A 47 -1.84 0.44 3.92
C LEU A 47 -2.34 0.44 2.47
N GLY A 48 -2.86 1.56 2.00
CA GLY A 48 -3.27 1.76 0.61
C GLY A 48 -2.12 1.61 -0.38
N GLY A 49 -0.93 2.07 -0.02
CA GLY A 49 0.30 1.88 -0.80
C GLY A 49 0.75 0.42 -0.84
N ILE A 50 0.73 -0.25 0.31
CA ILE A 50 1.05 -1.69 0.40
C ILE A 50 0.09 -2.51 -0.47
N LEU A 51 -1.22 -2.23 -0.38
CA LEU A 51 -2.23 -2.91 -1.19
C LEU A 51 -2.01 -2.71 -2.68
N ALA A 52 -1.65 -1.49 -3.11
CA ALA A 52 -1.37 -1.20 -4.52
C ALA A 52 -0.17 -2.02 -5.04
N VAL A 53 0.90 -2.13 -4.24
CA VAL A 53 2.04 -3.01 -4.58
C VAL A 53 1.59 -4.45 -4.77
N VAL A 54 0.76 -4.98 -3.86
CA VAL A 54 0.28 -6.36 -3.93
C VAL A 54 -0.55 -6.58 -5.20
N ILE A 55 -1.53 -5.71 -5.48
CA ILE A 55 -2.41 -5.81 -6.65
C ILE A 55 -1.60 -5.74 -7.96
N VAL A 56 -0.67 -4.80 -8.07
CA VAL A 56 0.13 -4.65 -9.30
C VAL A 56 1.07 -5.84 -9.47
N THR A 57 1.66 -6.34 -8.38
CA THR A 57 2.49 -7.56 -8.40
C THR A 57 1.67 -8.77 -8.87
N GLU A 58 0.46 -8.99 -8.35
CA GLU A 58 -0.43 -10.06 -8.81
C GLU A 58 -0.75 -9.96 -10.30
N ALA A 59 -1.04 -8.74 -10.78
CA ALA A 59 -1.30 -8.52 -12.20
C ALA A 59 -0.09 -8.89 -13.08
N LEU A 60 1.12 -8.54 -12.66
CA LEU A 60 2.36 -8.91 -13.34
C LEU A 60 2.60 -10.42 -13.29
N VAL A 61 2.40 -11.04 -12.13
CA VAL A 61 2.51 -12.50 -11.96
C VAL A 61 1.58 -13.22 -12.93
N ALA A 62 0.32 -12.79 -13.01
CA ALA A 62 -0.66 -13.39 -13.92
C ALA A 62 -0.33 -13.12 -15.39
N PHE A 63 0.09 -11.91 -15.73
CA PHE A 63 0.40 -11.53 -17.11
C PHE A 63 1.62 -12.25 -17.67
N HIS A 64 2.64 -12.45 -16.84
CA HIS A 64 3.91 -13.10 -17.22
C HIS A 64 4.00 -14.58 -16.83
N ASP A 65 2.92 -15.17 -16.32
CA ASP A 65 2.87 -16.57 -15.85
C ASP A 65 4.00 -16.92 -14.87
N ILE A 66 4.25 -16.04 -13.88
CA ILE A 66 5.32 -16.22 -12.90
C ILE A 66 4.89 -17.24 -11.84
N GLN A 67 5.58 -18.36 -11.75
CA GLN A 67 5.22 -19.46 -10.86
C GLN A 67 5.89 -19.41 -9.49
N ALA A 68 6.98 -18.67 -9.34
CA ALA A 68 7.71 -18.52 -8.09
C ALA A 68 8.59 -17.26 -8.10
N GLY A 69 8.93 -16.75 -6.94
CA GLY A 69 9.81 -15.60 -6.77
C GLY A 69 9.76 -15.06 -5.35
N VAL A 70 10.54 -14.01 -5.11
CA VAL A 70 10.58 -13.32 -3.82
C VAL A 70 10.36 -11.83 -4.07
N ILE A 71 9.45 -11.25 -3.31
CA ILE A 71 9.24 -9.80 -3.25
C ILE A 71 9.68 -9.31 -1.87
N GLU A 72 10.61 -8.35 -1.84
CA GLU A 72 10.92 -7.61 -0.62
C GLU A 72 10.19 -6.26 -0.67
N LEU A 73 9.19 -6.10 0.21
CA LEU A 73 8.38 -4.88 0.32
C LEU A 73 9.01 -3.91 1.31
N GLY A 74 9.36 -2.72 0.85
CA GLY A 74 9.86 -1.63 1.70
C GLY A 74 8.75 -0.61 2.00
N CYS A 75 8.59 -0.26 3.27
CA CYS A 75 7.65 0.76 3.74
C CYS A 75 8.17 1.37 5.04
N ASP A 76 7.86 2.62 5.31
CA ASP A 76 8.24 3.27 6.57
C ASP A 76 7.19 3.10 7.69
N CYS A 77 6.05 2.52 7.37
CA CYS A 77 4.98 2.22 8.32
C CYS A 77 5.23 0.89 9.06
N GLU A 78 6.03 0.92 10.12
CA GLU A 78 6.35 -0.27 10.94
C GLU A 78 5.09 -0.97 11.47
N SER A 79 4.09 -0.19 11.94
CA SER A 79 2.83 -0.74 12.44
C SER A 79 2.02 -1.45 11.35
N GLY A 80 2.06 -0.97 10.11
CA GLY A 80 1.42 -1.63 8.96
C GLY A 80 2.10 -2.94 8.63
N ILE A 81 3.42 -2.95 8.60
CA ILE A 81 4.24 -4.15 8.41
C ILE A 81 3.90 -5.20 9.49
N THR A 82 3.95 -4.80 10.77
CA THR A 82 3.63 -5.68 11.90
C THR A 82 2.22 -6.25 11.79
N ALA A 83 1.22 -5.41 11.46
CA ALA A 83 -0.16 -5.86 11.32
C ALA A 83 -0.34 -6.89 10.21
N ILE A 84 0.41 -6.76 9.11
CA ILE A 84 0.29 -7.65 7.94
C ILE A 84 1.07 -8.96 8.15
N PHE A 85 2.31 -8.89 8.65
CA PHE A 85 3.22 -10.03 8.63
C PHE A 85 3.37 -10.76 9.96
N GLU A 86 3.17 -10.08 11.09
CA GLU A 86 3.47 -10.64 12.42
C GLU A 86 2.23 -11.09 13.17
N HIS A 87 1.05 -10.49 12.93
CA HIS A 87 -0.17 -10.91 13.63
C HIS A 87 -0.74 -12.19 13.05
N THR A 88 -0.87 -13.19 13.93
CA THR A 88 -1.40 -14.51 13.60
C THR A 88 -2.93 -14.51 13.41
N TYR A 89 -3.62 -13.51 13.95
CA TYR A 89 -5.08 -13.44 13.94
C TYR A 89 -5.56 -12.15 13.28
N ASP A 90 -6.51 -12.31 12.40
CA ASP A 90 -7.23 -11.23 11.74
C ASP A 90 -8.42 -10.86 12.63
N LEU A 91 -8.33 -9.73 13.32
CA LEU A 91 -9.36 -9.29 14.26
C LEU A 91 -10.30 -8.30 13.58
N PRO A 92 -11.59 -8.66 13.39
CA PRO A 92 -12.56 -7.78 12.71
C PRO A 92 -12.72 -6.39 13.34
N LYS A 93 -12.35 -6.23 14.61
CA LYS A 93 -12.36 -4.95 15.33
C LYS A 93 -11.06 -4.16 15.22
N GLN A 94 -10.06 -4.69 14.56
CA GLN A 94 -8.80 -3.99 14.33
C GLN A 94 -9.06 -2.78 13.41
N PRO A 95 -8.50 -1.60 13.72
CA PRO A 95 -8.57 -0.46 12.80
C PRO A 95 -8.05 -0.82 11.41
N HIS A 96 -8.79 -0.43 10.37
CA HIS A 96 -8.47 -0.72 8.97
C HIS A 96 -8.37 -2.22 8.63
N HIS A 97 -9.11 -3.04 9.36
CA HIS A 97 -9.20 -4.50 9.14
C HIS A 97 -9.49 -4.83 7.66
N ASP A 98 -10.35 -4.07 7.00
CA ASP A 98 -10.70 -4.24 5.59
C ASP A 98 -9.47 -4.26 4.67
N LEU A 99 -8.52 -3.34 4.86
CA LEU A 99 -7.30 -3.30 4.06
C LEU A 99 -6.29 -4.37 4.49
N ILE A 100 -6.09 -4.54 5.80
CA ILE A 100 -5.15 -5.53 6.34
C ILE A 100 -5.56 -6.94 5.92
N HIS A 101 -6.84 -7.26 6.04
CA HIS A 101 -7.39 -8.56 5.63
C HIS A 101 -7.18 -8.79 4.13
N GLU A 102 -7.55 -7.83 3.28
CA GLU A 102 -7.40 -7.93 1.83
C GLU A 102 -5.94 -8.13 1.41
N ILE A 103 -5.01 -7.36 2.01
CA ILE A 103 -3.57 -7.51 1.75
C ILE A 103 -3.11 -8.93 2.12
N ARG A 104 -3.45 -9.40 3.33
CA ARG A 104 -3.04 -10.72 3.83
C ARG A 104 -3.58 -11.85 2.99
N GLN A 105 -4.86 -11.79 2.59
CA GLN A 105 -5.48 -12.80 1.75
C GLN A 105 -4.82 -12.90 0.38
N ARG A 106 -4.55 -11.76 -0.26
CA ARG A 106 -3.84 -11.73 -1.54
C ARG A 106 -2.44 -12.31 -1.44
N MET A 107 -1.68 -11.88 -0.43
CA MET A 107 -0.32 -12.40 -0.21
C MET A 107 -0.31 -13.91 0.07
N ALA A 108 -1.30 -14.41 0.83
CA ALA A 108 -1.41 -15.83 1.16
C ALA A 108 -1.75 -16.71 -0.05
N THR A 109 -2.45 -16.16 -1.05
CA THR A 109 -2.80 -16.86 -2.30
C THR A 109 -1.79 -16.66 -3.42
N SER A 110 -0.81 -15.80 -3.22
CA SER A 110 0.25 -15.50 -4.18
C SER A 110 1.20 -16.69 -4.39
N THR A 111 1.68 -16.86 -5.62
CA THR A 111 2.79 -17.80 -5.92
C THR A 111 4.15 -17.30 -5.46
N LEU A 112 4.22 -16.03 -5.04
CA LEU A 112 5.46 -15.41 -4.59
C LEU A 112 5.63 -15.50 -3.07
N THR A 113 6.87 -15.54 -2.63
CA THR A 113 7.22 -15.36 -1.22
C THR A 113 7.37 -13.88 -0.92
N TRP A 114 6.62 -13.39 0.07
CA TRP A 114 6.68 -12.01 0.51
C TRP A 114 7.57 -11.88 1.73
N THR A 115 8.49 -10.95 1.66
CA THR A 115 9.32 -10.47 2.77
C THR A 115 9.15 -8.97 2.88
N PHE A 116 9.58 -8.37 3.97
CA PHE A 116 9.46 -6.93 4.14
C PHE A 116 10.71 -6.32 4.76
N ARG A 117 10.84 -5.03 4.54
CA ARG A 117 11.88 -4.19 5.12
C ARG A 117 11.26 -2.90 5.64
N HIS A 118 11.45 -2.60 6.92
CA HIS A 118 11.18 -1.27 7.43
C HIS A 118 12.21 -0.30 6.86
N VAL A 119 11.76 0.71 6.13
CA VAL A 119 12.57 1.79 5.58
C VAL A 119 12.39 3.00 6.48
N ARG A 120 13.46 3.68 6.87
CA ARG A 120 13.33 4.87 7.68
C ARG A 120 12.74 6.02 6.85
N GLY A 121 11.60 6.55 7.27
CA GLY A 121 10.93 7.67 6.59
C GLY A 121 11.67 9.01 6.74
N HIS A 122 11.37 9.94 5.84
CA HIS A 122 11.84 11.34 5.85
C HIS A 122 13.34 11.54 6.04
N GLN A 123 14.16 10.65 5.50
CA GLN A 123 15.61 10.70 5.64
C GLN A 123 16.22 11.92 4.94
N ASP A 124 15.58 12.46 3.92
CA ASP A 124 15.96 13.66 3.17
C ASP A 124 15.99 14.93 4.01
N LYS A 125 15.27 14.96 5.16
CA LYS A 125 15.32 16.07 6.12
C LYS A 125 16.65 16.20 6.84
N HIS A 126 17.43 15.12 6.91
CA HIS A 126 18.66 15.04 7.71
C HIS A 126 19.89 14.61 6.90
N THR A 127 19.67 14.03 5.71
CA THR A 127 20.72 13.50 4.86
C THR A 127 20.45 13.90 3.42
N SER A 128 21.46 14.40 2.72
CA SER A 128 21.34 14.73 1.30
C SER A 128 20.93 13.50 0.49
N TYR A 129 19.99 13.66 -0.41
CA TYR A 129 19.39 12.57 -1.22
C TYR A 129 20.44 11.65 -1.86
N HIS A 130 21.53 12.19 -2.41
CA HIS A 130 22.59 11.41 -3.07
C HIS A 130 23.37 10.48 -2.12
N LEU A 131 23.34 10.75 -0.81
CA LEU A 131 23.98 9.94 0.24
C LEU A 131 23.06 8.86 0.80
N LEU A 132 21.76 8.90 0.48
CA LEU A 132 20.84 7.86 0.88
C LEU A 132 21.15 6.54 0.15
N ASP A 133 20.85 5.43 0.82
CA ASP A 133 20.85 4.13 0.16
C ASP A 133 19.70 4.02 -0.85
N MET A 134 19.62 2.92 -1.56
CA MET A 134 18.58 2.67 -2.55
C MET A 134 17.17 2.75 -1.91
N TRP A 135 16.97 2.14 -0.77
CA TRP A 135 15.68 2.09 -0.09
C TRP A 135 15.20 3.47 0.36
N GLY A 136 16.11 4.24 0.96
CA GLY A 136 15.83 5.61 1.36
C GLY A 136 15.51 6.52 0.18
N LYS A 137 16.23 6.38 -0.95
CA LYS A 137 15.93 7.12 -2.18
C LYS A 137 14.54 6.80 -2.72
N LEU A 138 14.21 5.51 -2.82
CA LEU A 138 12.91 5.07 -3.30
C LEU A 138 11.77 5.53 -2.38
N ASN A 139 11.97 5.51 -1.05
CA ASN A 139 10.96 6.02 -0.12
C ASN A 139 10.71 7.53 -0.32
N VAL A 140 11.78 8.34 -0.42
CA VAL A 140 11.66 9.79 -0.69
C VAL A 140 10.97 10.06 -2.03
N GLU A 141 11.26 9.28 -3.08
CA GLU A 141 10.59 9.38 -4.37
C GLU A 141 9.08 9.07 -4.25
N MET A 142 8.72 8.03 -3.49
CA MET A 142 7.31 7.63 -3.32
C MET A 142 6.53 8.61 -2.45
N ASP A 143 7.12 9.16 -1.38
CA ASP A 143 6.55 10.26 -0.61
C ASP A 143 6.24 11.48 -1.51
N SER A 144 7.18 11.85 -2.37
CA SER A 144 6.99 12.93 -3.33
C SER A 144 5.87 12.61 -4.34
N LEU A 145 5.85 11.41 -4.90
CA LEU A 145 4.85 10.97 -5.86
C LEU A 145 3.44 10.96 -5.24
N ALA A 146 3.30 10.44 -4.03
CA ALA A 146 2.02 10.43 -3.31
C ALA A 146 1.48 11.84 -3.10
N LYS A 147 2.33 12.80 -2.73
CA LYS A 147 1.96 14.21 -2.55
C LYS A 147 1.58 14.90 -3.86
N VAL A 148 2.30 14.65 -4.94
CA VAL A 148 1.96 15.17 -6.28
C VAL A 148 0.60 14.64 -6.70
N TYR A 149 0.38 13.35 -6.57
CA TYR A 149 -0.88 12.70 -6.93
C TYR A 149 -2.05 13.19 -6.06
N TRP A 150 -1.81 13.48 -4.77
CA TRP A 150 -2.80 14.12 -3.91
C TRP A 150 -3.26 15.47 -4.49
N ASN A 151 -2.32 16.33 -4.90
CA ASN A 151 -2.64 17.63 -5.48
C ASN A 151 -3.48 17.53 -6.76
N GLU A 152 -3.27 16.49 -7.55
CA GLU A 152 -3.97 16.28 -8.81
C GLU A 152 -5.37 15.69 -8.63
N THR A 153 -5.60 14.91 -7.57
CA THR A 153 -6.78 14.05 -7.48
C THR A 153 -7.77 14.41 -6.37
N HIS A 154 -7.36 15.04 -5.29
CA HIS A 154 -8.19 15.24 -4.09
C HIS A 154 -9.51 15.99 -4.36
N ALA A 155 -9.58 16.84 -5.37
CA ALA A 155 -10.77 17.61 -5.73
C ALA A 155 -11.66 16.92 -6.80
N THR A 156 -11.16 15.86 -7.44
CA THR A 156 -11.80 15.28 -8.64
C THR A 156 -12.16 13.81 -8.50
N VAL A 157 -11.49 13.09 -7.59
CA VAL A 157 -11.71 11.66 -7.40
C VAL A 157 -12.60 11.41 -6.18
N ALA A 158 -13.72 10.74 -6.40
CA ALA A 158 -14.58 10.32 -5.30
C ALA A 158 -13.94 9.15 -4.51
N PRO A 159 -14.19 9.06 -3.19
CA PRO A 159 -13.81 7.89 -2.41
C PRO A 159 -14.34 6.61 -3.05
N PHE A 160 -13.54 5.55 -3.05
CA PHE A 160 -13.95 4.25 -3.54
C PHE A 160 -13.65 3.17 -2.50
N TYR A 161 -14.32 2.04 -2.64
CA TYR A 161 -14.17 0.90 -1.73
C TYR A 161 -13.64 -0.30 -2.51
N ILE A 162 -12.80 -1.09 -1.85
CA ILE A 162 -12.39 -2.37 -2.39
C ILE A 162 -13.46 -3.38 -2.00
N PRO A 163 -14.05 -4.10 -2.96
CA PRO A 163 -14.93 -5.22 -2.67
C PRO A 163 -14.17 -6.25 -1.85
N SER A 164 -14.75 -6.70 -0.74
CA SER A 164 -14.20 -7.82 0.02
C SER A 164 -14.21 -9.08 -0.85
N THR A 165 -13.10 -9.80 -0.90
CA THR A 165 -13.01 -11.09 -1.58
C THR A 165 -13.64 -12.21 -0.76
N PHE A 166 -13.92 -11.98 0.53
CA PHE A 166 -14.50 -12.93 1.47
C PHE A 166 -15.77 -12.37 2.09
N GLY A 167 -16.89 -13.10 1.92
CA GLY A 167 -18.16 -12.81 2.54
C GLY A 167 -18.90 -11.60 1.96
N TRP A 168 -20.07 -11.34 2.55
CA TRP A 168 -20.95 -10.25 2.17
C TRP A 168 -20.59 -8.98 2.94
N SER A 169 -20.51 -7.89 2.21
CA SER A 169 -20.37 -6.56 2.83
C SER A 169 -21.61 -5.74 2.56
N LEU A 170 -22.21 -5.20 3.60
CA LEU A 170 -23.31 -4.25 3.48
C LEU A 170 -22.77 -2.84 3.44
N TRP A 171 -23.06 -2.13 2.37
CA TRP A 171 -22.62 -0.76 2.13
C TRP A 171 -23.83 0.17 1.98
N THR A 172 -23.71 1.37 2.49
CA THR A 172 -24.50 2.50 1.97
C THR A 172 -23.75 3.08 0.76
N THR A 173 -24.33 4.07 0.11
CA THR A 173 -23.65 4.80 -0.98
C THR A 173 -22.32 5.42 -0.58
N THR A 174 -22.05 5.53 0.72
CA THR A 174 -20.90 6.26 1.26
C THR A 174 -20.16 5.53 2.38
N ARG A 175 -20.69 4.42 2.93
CA ARG A 175 -20.08 3.75 4.10
C ARG A 175 -20.37 2.25 4.13
N LYS A 176 -19.36 1.45 4.48
CA LYS A 176 -19.55 0.04 4.83
C LYS A 176 -20.30 -0.05 6.17
N LEU A 177 -21.42 -0.78 6.21
CA LEU A 177 -22.22 -0.98 7.42
C LEU A 177 -21.82 -2.26 8.16
N SER A 178 -21.55 -3.33 7.45
CA SER A 178 -21.14 -4.60 8.04
C SER A 178 -20.45 -5.49 6.99
N SER A 179 -19.63 -6.45 7.45
CA SER A 179 -19.19 -7.59 6.67
C SER A 179 -19.62 -8.86 7.39
N TRP A 180 -20.05 -9.84 6.65
CA TRP A 180 -20.36 -11.19 7.12
C TRP A 180 -19.38 -12.14 6.44
N ASP A 181 -18.67 -12.88 7.22
CA ASP A 181 -17.78 -13.95 6.75
C ASP A 181 -18.57 -15.23 6.44
#